data_32373f2ef5cd78ca378e9be92e3c98f8
#
_entry.id   32373f2ef5cd78ca378e9be92e3c98f8
#
_cell.length_a   1.000
_cell.length_b   1.000
_cell.length_c   1.000
_cell.angle_alpha   90.00
_cell.angle_beta   90.00
_cell.angle_gamma   90.00
#
_symmetry.space_group_name_H-M   'P 1'
#
loop_
_entity.id
_entity.type
_entity.pdbx_description
1 polymer ?
#
loop_
_entity_poly.entity_id
_entity_poly.type
_entity_poly.pdbx_seq_one_letter_code
_entity_poly.pdbx_strand_id
1 'polypeptide(L)'
;MNNFNRSKMAGYLGLAGTPDRVDTLDGKFDAQRFFCFVGTNHRDYETALGLSRALAGEMSDGLVQITHASVQGAPRAFAHRSHSGPYGVVNSEEGYQNLVRFLFGDLRVDGTLDVATLPLPPSVQKAKDAGKQVRASYYFEATVAPRGADQYRLTERRRDTFSAVLRSFDELLRLDRAGLDAPRSPRLFSVFLDTRKITAGRTVVFSLELAVSTTGYTIDNKLWFDQHVEGEYLFRDTLVVRITLREDGGWNLRHLFADARSSENTGTLVAPEGDGSYAIPLASEKGFAATLKLIVQRR
;
A
#
# COMPACT_ATOMS: atom_id res chain seq x y z
N MET A 1 18.61 -5.41 -23.87
CA MET A 1 17.93 -4.59 -22.82
C MET A 1 18.92 -4.00 -21.82
N ASN A 2 19.86 -3.19 -22.28
CA ASN A 2 20.93 -2.70 -21.38
C ASN A 2 20.78 -1.20 -21.01
N ASN A 3 19.65 -0.57 -21.37
CA ASN A 3 19.47 0.87 -21.17
C ASN A 3 18.97 1.28 -19.78
N PHE A 4 18.47 0.31 -19.00
CA PHE A 4 17.90 0.56 -17.66
C PHE A 4 18.74 -0.08 -16.53
N ASN A 5 20.00 -0.39 -16.79
CA ASN A 5 20.87 -0.82 -15.70
C ASN A 5 21.27 0.37 -14.78
N ARG A 6 21.69 0.07 -13.55
CA ARG A 6 22.01 1.08 -12.54
C ARG A 6 22.99 2.14 -13.02
N SER A 7 24.07 1.75 -13.68
CA SER A 7 25.10 2.67 -14.14
C SER A 7 24.58 3.69 -15.15
N LYS A 8 23.80 3.23 -16.14
CA LYS A 8 23.19 4.12 -17.13
C LYS A 8 22.12 5.01 -16.51
N MET A 9 21.27 4.46 -15.62
CA MET A 9 20.28 5.27 -14.92
C MET A 9 20.93 6.33 -14.04
N ALA A 10 22.00 6.01 -13.32
CA ALA A 10 22.77 6.99 -12.58
C ALA A 10 23.29 8.12 -13.49
N GLY A 11 23.81 7.76 -14.67
CA GLY A 11 24.24 8.74 -15.68
C GLY A 11 23.11 9.62 -16.18
N TYR A 12 21.95 9.06 -16.54
CA TYR A 12 20.78 9.83 -17.00
C TYR A 12 20.24 10.79 -15.93
N LEU A 13 20.29 10.38 -14.67
CA LEU A 13 19.86 11.20 -13.55
C LEU A 13 20.96 12.19 -13.08
N GLY A 14 22.17 12.07 -13.64
CA GLY A 14 23.33 12.88 -13.24
C GLY A 14 23.72 12.69 -11.78
N LEU A 15 23.60 11.44 -11.28
CA LEU A 15 24.01 11.08 -9.93
C LEU A 15 25.53 10.93 -9.86
N ALA A 16 26.11 11.17 -8.69
CA ALA A 16 27.54 11.00 -8.47
C ALA A 16 27.90 9.51 -8.37
N GLY A 17 28.76 9.04 -9.29
CA GLY A 17 29.19 7.64 -9.32
C GLY A 17 28.06 6.67 -9.74
N THR A 18 28.20 5.41 -9.29
CA THR A 18 27.18 4.36 -9.49
C THR A 18 26.71 3.91 -8.11
N PRO A 19 25.66 4.52 -7.56
CA PRO A 19 25.15 4.14 -6.25
C PRO A 19 24.59 2.71 -6.25
N ASP A 20 24.63 2.05 -5.10
CA ASP A 20 24.03 0.72 -4.94
C ASP A 20 22.52 0.72 -5.23
N ARG A 21 21.87 1.84 -4.97
CA ARG A 21 20.44 2.08 -5.25
C ARG A 21 20.25 3.40 -5.99
N VAL A 22 19.58 3.35 -7.15
CA VAL A 22 19.27 4.53 -7.98
C VAL A 22 17.93 5.15 -7.56
N ASP A 23 17.06 4.37 -6.95
CA ASP A 23 15.72 4.78 -6.51
C ASP A 23 15.74 5.77 -5.35
N THR A 24 16.87 5.95 -4.67
CA THR A 24 17.09 7.01 -3.68
C THR A 24 17.32 8.38 -4.30
N LEU A 25 17.59 8.42 -5.61
CA LEU A 25 18.00 9.61 -6.36
C LEU A 25 19.22 10.33 -5.74
N ASP A 26 19.97 9.63 -4.88
CA ASP A 26 21.14 10.13 -4.14
C ASP A 26 20.88 11.46 -3.40
N GLY A 27 19.63 11.69 -2.96
CA GLY A 27 19.19 12.93 -2.35
C GLY A 27 19.16 14.16 -3.27
N LYS A 28 19.49 14.01 -4.55
CA LYS A 28 19.56 15.11 -5.54
C LYS A 28 18.19 15.73 -5.83
N PHE A 29 17.15 14.93 -5.77
CA PHE A 29 15.78 15.37 -6.04
C PHE A 29 14.87 15.07 -4.85
N ASP A 30 13.98 16.01 -4.55
CA ASP A 30 12.95 15.80 -3.53
C ASP A 30 11.96 14.73 -4.01
N ALA A 31 11.90 13.61 -3.29
CA ALA A 31 11.01 12.50 -3.59
C ALA A 31 9.53 12.90 -3.57
N GLN A 32 9.16 13.97 -2.86
CA GLN A 32 7.78 14.46 -2.80
C GLN A 32 7.30 15.11 -4.11
N ARG A 33 8.21 15.42 -5.02
CA ARG A 33 7.90 15.94 -6.37
C ARG A 33 7.57 14.84 -7.37
N PHE A 34 7.74 13.59 -6.99
CA PHE A 34 7.39 12.42 -7.81
C PHE A 34 6.07 11.84 -7.36
N PHE A 35 5.40 11.17 -8.27
CA PHE A 35 4.28 10.29 -7.98
C PHE A 35 4.46 9.00 -8.79
N CYS A 36 4.60 7.89 -8.08
CA CYS A 36 4.80 6.59 -8.70
C CYS A 36 3.46 5.87 -8.79
N PHE A 37 2.88 5.84 -9.97
CA PHE A 37 1.67 5.08 -10.25
C PHE A 37 2.05 3.77 -10.93
N VAL A 38 1.82 2.65 -10.24
CA VAL A 38 2.41 1.34 -10.56
C VAL A 38 1.35 0.37 -11.03
N GLY A 39 1.52 -0.19 -12.22
CA GLY A 39 0.73 -1.32 -12.70
C GLY A 39 1.11 -2.62 -11.99
N THR A 40 0.14 -3.53 -11.81
CA THR A 40 0.34 -4.77 -11.06
C THR A 40 -0.17 -6.02 -11.78
N ASN A 41 -0.68 -5.87 -12.99
CA ASN A 41 -1.22 -6.98 -13.77
C ASN A 41 -0.24 -7.40 -14.88
N HIS A 42 0.59 -8.38 -14.61
CA HIS A 42 1.52 -8.94 -15.59
C HIS A 42 0.82 -9.76 -16.68
N ARG A 43 -0.41 -10.25 -16.44
CA ARG A 43 -1.09 -11.21 -17.31
C ARG A 43 -1.59 -10.58 -18.62
N ASP A 44 -1.98 -9.32 -18.56
CA ASP A 44 -2.54 -8.60 -19.71
C ASP A 44 -1.47 -7.88 -20.57
N TYR A 45 -0.19 -8.17 -20.33
CA TYR A 45 0.91 -7.64 -21.12
C TYR A 45 1.40 -8.65 -22.14
N GLU A 46 1.00 -8.50 -23.40
CA GLU A 46 1.26 -9.46 -24.47
C GLU A 46 2.44 -9.09 -25.39
N THR A 47 3.18 -8.03 -25.07
CA THR A 47 4.31 -7.57 -25.88
C THR A 47 5.36 -8.67 -26.06
N ALA A 48 5.89 -8.78 -27.28
CA ALA A 48 6.85 -9.82 -27.68
C ALA A 48 6.36 -11.26 -27.39
N LEU A 49 5.09 -11.55 -27.67
CA LEU A 49 4.47 -12.87 -27.46
C LEU A 49 4.52 -13.35 -25.99
N GLY A 50 4.47 -12.42 -25.04
CA GLY A 50 4.53 -12.71 -23.61
C GLY A 50 5.93 -12.97 -23.06
N LEU A 51 7.00 -12.84 -23.85
CA LEU A 51 8.37 -13.06 -23.38
C LEU A 51 8.78 -12.05 -22.30
N SER A 52 8.40 -10.79 -22.46
CA SER A 52 8.64 -9.76 -21.43
C SER A 52 8.01 -10.12 -20.09
N ARG A 53 6.77 -10.59 -20.13
CA ARG A 53 6.04 -11.05 -18.93
C ARG A 53 6.74 -12.23 -18.25
N ALA A 54 7.22 -13.21 -19.03
CA ALA A 54 7.93 -14.36 -18.49
C ALA A 54 9.26 -13.97 -17.83
N LEU A 55 9.95 -12.94 -18.35
CA LEU A 55 11.20 -12.44 -17.79
C LEU A 55 10.99 -11.54 -16.57
N ALA A 56 9.92 -10.72 -16.54
CA ALA A 56 9.62 -9.81 -15.43
C ALA A 56 9.02 -10.52 -14.20
N GLY A 57 8.34 -11.65 -14.44
CA GLY A 57 7.68 -12.44 -13.37
C GLY A 57 6.34 -11.87 -12.91
N GLU A 58 5.71 -12.58 -11.97
CA GLU A 58 4.36 -12.28 -11.50
C GLU A 58 4.26 -10.99 -10.67
N MET A 59 5.35 -10.60 -9.98
CA MET A 59 5.45 -9.35 -9.21
C MET A 59 5.78 -8.16 -10.11
N SER A 60 5.05 -7.98 -11.21
CA SER A 60 5.30 -6.96 -12.22
C SER A 60 4.01 -6.50 -12.91
N ASP A 61 4.12 -5.45 -13.73
CA ASP A 61 3.08 -5.03 -14.68
C ASP A 61 3.23 -5.70 -16.06
N GLY A 62 4.10 -6.71 -16.14
CA GLY A 62 4.49 -7.42 -17.38
C GLY A 62 5.80 -6.93 -18.00
N LEU A 63 6.31 -5.79 -17.61
CA LEU A 63 7.61 -5.26 -18.04
C LEU A 63 8.48 -4.80 -16.86
N VAL A 64 7.91 -4.10 -15.90
CA VAL A 64 8.63 -3.52 -14.74
C VAL A 64 8.21 -4.23 -13.47
N GLN A 65 9.16 -4.71 -12.69
CA GLN A 65 8.89 -5.28 -11.37
C GLN A 65 8.38 -4.20 -10.41
N ILE A 66 7.36 -4.54 -9.63
CA ILE A 66 6.72 -3.63 -8.66
C ILE A 66 7.74 -3.04 -7.68
N THR A 67 8.72 -3.84 -7.26
CA THR A 67 9.80 -3.41 -6.35
C THR A 67 10.71 -2.34 -6.96
N HIS A 68 10.81 -2.28 -8.28
CA HIS A 68 11.66 -1.33 -9.01
C HIS A 68 10.87 -0.16 -9.63
N ALA A 69 9.56 -0.14 -9.46
CA ALA A 69 8.67 0.83 -10.08
C ALA A 69 8.45 2.11 -9.26
N SER A 70 9.27 2.38 -8.26
CA SER A 70 9.07 3.54 -7.40
C SER A 70 10.36 4.17 -6.93
N VAL A 71 10.33 5.49 -6.76
CA VAL A 71 11.34 6.27 -6.06
C VAL A 71 11.15 6.10 -4.56
N GLN A 72 12.24 5.93 -3.83
CA GLN A 72 12.19 5.79 -2.38
C GLN A 72 11.61 7.06 -1.73
N GLY A 73 10.64 6.88 -0.85
CA GLY A 73 9.98 7.99 -0.16
C GLY A 73 8.91 8.73 -0.99
N ALA A 74 8.85 8.53 -2.31
CA ALA A 74 7.84 9.18 -3.14
C ALA A 74 6.42 8.69 -2.83
N PRO A 75 5.39 9.55 -3.00
CA PRO A 75 4.00 9.15 -3.06
C PRO A 75 3.78 8.02 -4.07
N ARG A 76 2.97 7.03 -3.69
CA ARG A 76 2.80 5.83 -4.51
C ARG A 76 1.38 5.30 -4.45
N ALA A 77 0.84 4.96 -5.62
CA ALA A 77 -0.43 4.25 -5.77
C ALA A 77 -0.30 3.11 -6.80
N PHE A 78 -1.27 2.24 -6.85
CA PHE A 78 -1.26 1.02 -7.66
C PHE A 78 -2.54 0.88 -8.45
N ALA A 79 -2.45 0.23 -9.61
CA ALA A 79 -3.61 -0.19 -10.38
C ALA A 79 -3.45 -1.63 -10.83
N HIS A 80 -4.57 -2.37 -10.87
CA HIS A 80 -4.59 -3.69 -11.47
C HIS A 80 -4.64 -3.56 -13.00
N ARG A 81 -3.55 -3.03 -13.57
CA ARG A 81 -3.37 -2.77 -15.00
C ARG A 81 -1.99 -3.24 -15.43
N SER A 82 -1.86 -3.59 -16.72
CA SER A 82 -0.57 -3.92 -17.32
C SER A 82 0.27 -2.66 -17.58
N HIS A 83 1.52 -2.86 -18.02
CA HIS A 83 2.45 -1.76 -18.31
C HIS A 83 1.91 -0.83 -19.40
N SER A 84 1.42 -1.39 -20.51
CA SER A 84 0.90 -0.63 -21.66
C SER A 84 -0.08 -1.48 -22.46
N GLY A 85 -0.53 -0.94 -23.61
CA GLY A 85 -1.53 -1.59 -24.45
C GLY A 85 -2.97 -1.24 -24.04
N PRO A 86 -3.98 -1.97 -24.57
CA PRO A 86 -5.40 -1.67 -24.30
C PRO A 86 -5.78 -1.73 -22.81
N TYR A 87 -5.09 -2.57 -22.05
CA TYR A 87 -5.31 -2.72 -20.59
C TYR A 87 -4.20 -2.06 -19.78
N GLY A 88 -3.43 -1.18 -20.39
CA GLY A 88 -2.29 -0.52 -19.77
C GLY A 88 -2.67 0.59 -18.80
N VAL A 89 -1.80 0.80 -17.84
CA VAL A 89 -1.92 1.87 -16.83
C VAL A 89 -2.10 3.25 -17.49
N VAL A 90 -1.39 3.51 -18.59
CA VAL A 90 -1.41 4.81 -19.30
C VAL A 90 -2.74 5.08 -19.99
N ASN A 91 -3.42 4.02 -20.46
CA ASN A 91 -4.69 4.12 -21.19
C ASN A 91 -5.91 3.89 -20.28
N SER A 92 -5.74 3.92 -18.97
CA SER A 92 -6.80 3.63 -18.01
C SER A 92 -7.39 4.90 -17.40
N GLU A 93 -8.65 4.82 -16.99
CA GLU A 93 -9.30 5.88 -16.24
C GLU A 93 -8.58 6.13 -14.90
N GLU A 94 -8.09 5.06 -14.25
CA GLU A 94 -7.29 5.15 -13.02
C GLU A 94 -6.01 5.97 -13.26
N GLY A 95 -5.33 5.75 -14.39
CA GLY A 95 -4.13 6.48 -14.79
C GLY A 95 -4.45 7.96 -15.00
N TYR A 96 -5.48 8.27 -15.78
CA TYR A 96 -5.92 9.63 -16.04
C TYR A 96 -6.33 10.37 -14.77
N GLN A 97 -7.15 9.75 -13.93
CA GLN A 97 -7.65 10.35 -12.68
C GLN A 97 -6.54 10.60 -11.66
N ASN A 98 -5.57 9.68 -11.56
CA ASN A 98 -4.40 9.88 -10.71
C ASN A 98 -3.50 11.00 -11.24
N LEU A 99 -3.23 11.04 -12.54
CA LEU A 99 -2.40 12.09 -13.16
C LEU A 99 -3.02 13.47 -12.94
N VAL A 100 -4.30 13.67 -13.25
CA VAL A 100 -5.00 14.94 -13.06
C VAL A 100 -4.98 15.38 -11.60
N ARG A 101 -5.21 14.47 -10.66
CA ARG A 101 -5.20 14.80 -9.23
C ARG A 101 -3.79 15.07 -8.73
N PHE A 102 -2.79 14.35 -9.23
CA PHE A 102 -1.40 14.65 -8.88
C PHE A 102 -0.98 16.05 -9.36
N LEU A 103 -1.38 16.46 -10.57
CA LEU A 103 -1.00 17.76 -11.11
C LEU A 103 -1.82 18.93 -10.52
N PHE A 104 -3.10 18.72 -10.28
CA PHE A 104 -4.04 19.80 -9.97
C PHE A 104 -4.81 19.61 -8.65
N GLY A 105 -4.72 18.45 -8.01
CA GLY A 105 -5.34 18.21 -6.72
C GLY A 105 -4.67 19.03 -5.61
N ASP A 106 -5.46 19.43 -4.63
CA ASP A 106 -5.05 20.29 -3.53
C ASP A 106 -4.94 19.57 -2.18
N LEU A 107 -5.26 18.28 -2.18
CA LEU A 107 -5.23 17.44 -0.99
C LEU A 107 -4.49 16.13 -1.27
N ARG A 108 -3.55 15.77 -0.39
CA ARG A 108 -2.90 14.47 -0.38
C ARG A 108 -3.24 13.72 0.89
N VAL A 109 -3.52 12.43 0.76
CA VAL A 109 -3.72 11.51 1.89
C VAL A 109 -2.76 10.35 1.75
N ASP A 110 -1.92 10.16 2.75
CA ASP A 110 -1.05 8.99 2.90
C ASP A 110 -1.60 8.06 3.97
N GLY A 111 -1.62 6.76 3.71
CA GLY A 111 -2.02 5.73 4.65
C GLY A 111 -0.87 4.79 4.99
N THR A 112 -0.60 4.62 6.27
CA THR A 112 0.34 3.63 6.82
C THR A 112 -0.36 2.77 7.85
N LEU A 113 0.12 1.54 8.05
CA LEU A 113 -0.44 0.61 9.02
C LEU A 113 0.61 0.25 10.06
N ASP A 114 0.35 0.58 11.32
CA ASP A 114 1.18 0.17 12.45
C ASP A 114 0.56 -1.06 13.11
N VAL A 115 1.20 -2.22 12.93
CA VAL A 115 0.70 -3.50 13.45
C VAL A 115 1.19 -3.70 14.87
N ALA A 116 0.25 -3.84 15.80
CA ALA A 116 0.53 -4.10 17.21
C ALA A 116 0.52 -5.60 17.53
N THR A 117 -0.44 -6.35 16.98
CA THR A 117 -0.61 -7.79 17.27
C THR A 117 -0.94 -8.58 16.02
N LEU A 118 -0.22 -9.68 15.84
CA LEU A 118 -0.48 -10.71 14.83
C LEU A 118 -0.83 -12.02 15.54
N PRO A 119 -2.09 -12.45 15.55
CA PRO A 119 -2.49 -13.72 16.15
C PRO A 119 -1.86 -14.88 15.39
N LEU A 120 -1.41 -15.87 16.12
CA LEU A 120 -0.92 -17.14 15.56
C LEU A 120 -1.93 -18.27 15.85
N PRO A 121 -2.15 -19.19 14.90
CA PRO A 121 -2.91 -20.39 15.19
C PRO A 121 -2.31 -21.15 16.40
N PRO A 122 -3.13 -21.81 17.24
CA PRO A 122 -2.64 -22.47 18.46
C PRO A 122 -1.50 -23.45 18.23
N SER A 123 -1.52 -24.20 17.13
CA SER A 123 -0.45 -25.13 16.75
C SER A 123 0.86 -24.42 16.42
N VAL A 124 0.78 -23.26 15.75
CA VAL A 124 1.93 -22.43 15.39
C VAL A 124 2.50 -21.74 16.63
N GLN A 125 1.64 -21.21 17.51
CA GLN A 125 2.05 -20.61 18.78
C GLN A 125 2.79 -21.65 19.65
N LYS A 126 2.23 -22.85 19.81
CA LYS A 126 2.87 -23.94 20.55
C LYS A 126 4.26 -24.32 19.99
N ALA A 127 4.39 -24.33 18.67
CA ALA A 127 5.69 -24.60 18.03
C ALA A 127 6.71 -23.50 18.31
N LYS A 128 6.28 -22.23 18.24
CA LYS A 128 7.09 -21.06 18.56
C LYS A 128 7.53 -21.06 20.02
N ASP A 129 6.63 -21.36 20.96
CA ASP A 129 6.92 -21.44 22.40
C ASP A 129 7.89 -22.59 22.71
N ALA A 130 7.87 -23.65 21.89
CA ALA A 130 8.85 -24.75 21.94
C ALA A 130 10.20 -24.41 21.27
N GLY A 131 10.42 -23.16 20.88
CA GLY A 131 11.68 -22.70 20.28
C GLY A 131 11.88 -23.10 18.81
N LYS A 132 10.84 -23.57 18.12
CA LYS A 132 10.92 -23.81 16.68
C LYS A 132 10.90 -22.49 15.91
N GLN A 133 11.63 -22.43 14.81
CA GLN A 133 11.55 -21.29 13.91
C GLN A 133 10.22 -21.36 13.14
N VAL A 134 9.49 -20.24 13.15
CA VAL A 134 8.24 -20.06 12.41
C VAL A 134 8.44 -18.95 11.38
N ARG A 135 8.15 -19.26 10.11
CA ARG A 135 8.18 -18.31 9.02
C ARG A 135 6.76 -18.03 8.54
N ALA A 136 6.43 -16.77 8.35
CA ALA A 136 5.16 -16.34 7.80
C ALA A 136 5.36 -15.03 7.03
N SER A 137 4.56 -14.86 5.97
CA SER A 137 4.48 -13.62 5.20
C SER A 137 3.06 -13.10 5.23
N TYR A 138 2.93 -11.80 5.48
CA TYR A 138 1.66 -11.11 5.60
C TYR A 138 1.44 -10.18 4.42
N TYR A 139 0.23 -10.21 3.88
CA TYR A 139 -0.22 -9.39 2.76
C TYR A 139 -1.13 -8.29 3.28
N PHE A 140 -0.85 -7.06 2.87
CA PHE A 140 -1.63 -5.88 3.19
C PHE A 140 -2.27 -5.36 1.90
N GLU A 141 -3.58 -5.55 1.80
CA GLU A 141 -4.39 -5.12 0.68
C GLU A 141 -5.05 -3.78 1.02
N ALA A 142 -5.06 -2.86 0.09
CA ALA A 142 -5.71 -1.56 0.26
C ALA A 142 -6.28 -1.08 -1.07
N THR A 143 -7.57 -0.74 -1.07
CA THR A 143 -8.25 -0.15 -2.23
C THR A 143 -8.91 1.16 -1.81
N VAL A 144 -8.58 2.26 -2.47
CA VAL A 144 -9.17 3.59 -2.22
C VAL A 144 -9.98 4.02 -3.41
N ALA A 145 -11.26 4.29 -3.19
CA ALA A 145 -12.18 4.83 -4.19
C ALA A 145 -12.85 6.13 -3.69
N PRO A 146 -12.80 7.25 -4.44
CA PRO A 146 -13.57 8.43 -4.12
C PRO A 146 -15.06 8.12 -4.19
N ARG A 147 -15.87 8.79 -3.37
CA ARG A 147 -17.33 8.63 -3.41
C ARG A 147 -17.90 9.06 -4.77
N GLY A 148 -18.78 8.24 -5.34
CA GLY A 148 -19.39 8.50 -6.65
C GLY A 148 -18.49 8.15 -7.83
N ALA A 149 -17.34 7.49 -7.60
CA ALA A 149 -16.44 7.01 -8.63
C ALA A 149 -16.55 5.48 -8.75
N ASP A 150 -17.62 5.02 -9.39
CA ASP A 150 -17.85 3.57 -9.55
C ASP A 150 -16.94 2.94 -10.62
N GLN A 151 -16.31 3.77 -11.46
CA GLN A 151 -15.56 3.35 -12.64
C GLN A 151 -14.03 3.27 -12.42
N TYR A 152 -13.50 3.85 -11.35
CA TYR A 152 -12.05 3.86 -11.09
C TYR A 152 -11.71 3.86 -9.61
N ARG A 153 -10.48 3.42 -9.32
CA ARG A 153 -9.87 3.46 -7.99
C ARG A 153 -8.61 4.31 -8.04
N LEU A 154 -8.35 5.10 -7.02
CA LEU A 154 -7.12 5.88 -6.93
C LEU A 154 -5.92 5.00 -6.55
N THR A 155 -6.16 3.94 -5.80
CA THR A 155 -5.19 2.86 -5.61
C THR A 155 -5.91 1.54 -5.39
N GLU A 156 -5.31 0.47 -5.88
CA GLU A 156 -5.82 -0.89 -5.74
C GLU A 156 -4.64 -1.86 -5.56
N ARG A 157 -4.54 -2.44 -4.37
CA ARG A 157 -3.57 -3.48 -4.02
C ARG A 157 -4.32 -4.72 -3.62
N ARG A 158 -4.09 -5.83 -4.31
CA ARG A 158 -4.78 -7.09 -4.10
C ARG A 158 -3.80 -8.23 -3.87
N ARG A 159 -4.18 -9.18 -3.02
CA ARG A 159 -3.42 -10.41 -2.79
C ARG A 159 -3.40 -11.33 -4.02
N ASP A 160 -4.54 -11.48 -4.68
CA ASP A 160 -4.72 -12.35 -5.85
C ASP A 160 -3.84 -11.97 -7.06
N THR A 161 -3.27 -10.76 -7.04
CA THR A 161 -2.39 -10.24 -8.09
C THR A 161 -0.94 -10.06 -7.64
N PHE A 162 -0.57 -10.56 -6.46
CA PHE A 162 0.74 -10.33 -5.84
C PHE A 162 1.12 -8.85 -5.67
N SER A 163 0.14 -7.95 -5.76
CA SER A 163 0.36 -6.51 -5.67
C SER A 163 0.29 -5.96 -4.26
N ALA A 164 -0.21 -6.73 -3.31
CA ALA A 164 -0.28 -6.34 -1.91
C ALA A 164 1.11 -6.07 -1.33
N VAL A 165 1.20 -5.19 -0.34
CA VAL A 165 2.44 -5.03 0.42
C VAL A 165 2.72 -6.32 1.17
N LEU A 166 3.92 -6.86 0.98
CA LEU A 166 4.36 -8.08 1.64
C LEU A 166 5.33 -7.74 2.77
N ARG A 167 5.13 -8.32 3.94
CA ARG A 167 6.02 -8.21 5.10
C ARG A 167 6.12 -9.55 5.82
N SER A 168 7.31 -9.85 6.33
CA SER A 168 7.52 -10.97 7.24
C SER A 168 7.08 -10.63 8.66
N PHE A 169 6.95 -11.65 9.50
CA PHE A 169 6.64 -11.48 10.92
C PHE A 169 7.67 -10.59 11.63
N ASP A 170 8.95 -10.81 11.35
CA ASP A 170 10.04 -10.04 11.96
C ASP A 170 10.04 -8.58 11.52
N GLU A 171 9.75 -8.29 10.27
CA GLU A 171 9.66 -6.91 9.78
C GLU A 171 8.54 -6.11 10.46
N LEU A 172 7.50 -6.76 10.93
CA LEU A 172 6.37 -6.11 11.59
C LEU A 172 6.55 -5.95 13.10
N LEU A 173 6.97 -7.00 13.78
CA LEU A 173 6.91 -7.08 15.26
C LEU A 173 8.27 -7.05 15.94
N ARG A 174 9.37 -7.27 15.23
CA ARG A 174 10.69 -7.27 15.83
C ARG A 174 11.06 -5.87 16.33
N LEU A 175 11.38 -5.76 17.60
CA LEU A 175 11.80 -4.49 18.24
C LEU A 175 13.21 -4.09 17.81
N ASP A 176 14.12 -5.06 17.76
CA ASP A 176 15.45 -4.86 17.17
C ASP A 176 15.33 -4.87 15.64
N ARG A 177 15.68 -3.74 15.03
CA ARG A 177 15.59 -3.52 13.58
C ARG A 177 16.89 -3.85 12.83
N ALA A 178 17.89 -4.40 13.52
CA ALA A 178 19.17 -4.73 12.92
C ALA A 178 19.01 -5.73 11.76
N GLY A 179 19.54 -5.38 10.59
CA GLY A 179 19.45 -6.20 9.38
C GLY A 179 18.07 -6.21 8.69
N LEU A 180 17.15 -5.31 9.07
CA LEU A 180 15.85 -5.15 8.41
C LEU A 180 15.80 -3.84 7.62
N ASP A 181 15.67 -3.92 6.30
CA ASP A 181 15.61 -2.75 5.41
C ASP A 181 14.21 -2.13 5.33
N ALA A 182 13.16 -2.93 5.57
CA ALA A 182 11.78 -2.48 5.45
C ALA A 182 11.32 -1.69 6.68
N PRO A 183 10.56 -0.58 6.50
CA PRO A 183 9.93 0.13 7.61
C PRO A 183 8.97 -0.78 8.38
N ARG A 184 8.91 -0.65 9.72
CA ARG A 184 7.97 -1.40 10.56
C ARG A 184 6.52 -1.17 10.14
N SER A 185 6.15 0.10 9.91
CA SER A 185 4.79 0.46 9.48
C SER A 185 4.75 0.59 7.96
N PRO A 186 4.21 -0.41 7.23
CA PRO A 186 4.16 -0.36 5.79
C PRO A 186 3.26 0.78 5.30
N ARG A 187 3.75 1.56 4.34
CA ARG A 187 2.93 2.51 3.61
C ARG A 187 2.01 1.72 2.65
N LEU A 188 0.72 1.90 2.82
CA LEU A 188 -0.28 1.23 2.02
C LEU A 188 -0.56 1.98 0.71
N PHE A 189 -0.70 3.31 0.81
CA PHE A 189 -1.03 4.16 -0.33
C PHE A 189 -0.65 5.62 -0.12
N SER A 190 -0.59 6.35 -1.23
CA SER A 190 -0.69 7.81 -1.30
C SER A 190 -1.72 8.14 -2.36
N VAL A 191 -2.73 8.94 -2.03
CA VAL A 191 -3.75 9.37 -2.99
C VAL A 191 -3.87 10.89 -2.98
N PHE A 192 -4.15 11.43 -4.17
CA PHE A 192 -4.40 12.86 -4.36
C PHE A 192 -5.87 13.09 -4.60
N LEU A 193 -6.44 14.08 -3.94
CA LEU A 193 -7.84 14.44 -4.01
C LEU A 193 -7.97 15.91 -4.44
N ASP A 194 -9.14 16.27 -4.90
CA ASP A 194 -9.44 17.63 -5.38
C ASP A 194 -10.68 18.13 -4.68
N THR A 195 -10.51 19.08 -3.75
CA THR A 195 -11.63 19.65 -2.97
C THR A 195 -12.59 20.44 -3.87
N ARG A 196 -12.18 20.90 -5.05
CA ARG A 196 -13.04 21.58 -6.03
C ARG A 196 -14.05 20.65 -6.71
N LYS A 197 -13.82 19.32 -6.64
CA LYS A 197 -14.76 18.31 -7.15
C LYS A 197 -15.84 17.92 -6.14
N ILE A 198 -15.88 18.58 -4.99
CA ILE A 198 -16.94 18.37 -3.99
C ILE A 198 -18.22 18.99 -4.53
N THR A 199 -19.26 18.17 -4.68
CA THR A 199 -20.57 18.60 -5.22
C THR A 199 -21.49 19.22 -4.17
N ALA A 200 -21.24 18.95 -2.88
CA ALA A 200 -22.03 19.50 -1.77
C ALA A 200 -21.18 19.65 -0.50
N GLY A 201 -21.22 20.82 0.12
CA GLY A 201 -20.50 21.10 1.36
C GLY A 201 -18.98 21.27 1.17
N ARG A 202 -18.19 20.92 2.20
CA ARG A 202 -16.71 21.09 2.25
C ARG A 202 -16.03 19.76 2.62
N THR A 203 -16.66 18.64 2.32
CA THR A 203 -16.19 17.31 2.77
C THR A 203 -15.81 16.43 1.59
N VAL A 204 -14.57 16.01 1.55
CA VAL A 204 -14.09 14.94 0.66
C VAL A 204 -14.41 13.60 1.30
N VAL A 205 -14.96 12.66 0.51
CA VAL A 205 -15.33 11.33 0.98
C VAL A 205 -14.73 10.27 0.08
N PHE A 206 -14.11 9.26 0.68
CA PHE A 206 -13.64 8.07 -0.03
C PHE A 206 -13.87 6.81 0.79
N SER A 207 -13.99 5.68 0.12
CA SER A 207 -13.95 4.36 0.74
C SER A 207 -12.52 3.84 0.75
N LEU A 208 -12.16 3.14 1.82
CA LEU A 208 -10.92 2.39 1.97
C LEU A 208 -11.28 0.94 2.32
N GLU A 209 -11.12 0.03 1.37
CA GLU A 209 -11.15 -1.39 1.65
C GLU A 209 -9.75 -1.80 2.13
N LEU A 210 -9.67 -2.42 3.29
CA LEU A 210 -8.41 -2.84 3.91
C LEU A 210 -8.50 -4.30 4.32
N ALA A 211 -7.48 -5.09 3.96
CA ALA A 211 -7.38 -6.46 4.42
C ALA A 211 -5.93 -6.81 4.80
N VAL A 212 -5.80 -7.65 5.82
CA VAL A 212 -4.54 -8.24 6.24
C VAL A 212 -4.72 -9.74 6.26
N SER A 213 -3.86 -10.47 5.55
CA SER A 213 -3.94 -11.93 5.42
C SER A 213 -2.54 -12.54 5.39
N THR A 214 -2.47 -13.85 5.59
CA THR A 214 -1.27 -14.64 5.35
C THR A 214 -1.59 -15.85 4.46
N THR A 215 -0.63 -16.29 3.66
CA THR A 215 -0.76 -17.54 2.89
C THR A 215 -0.56 -18.78 3.77
N GLY A 216 0.07 -18.61 4.92
CA GLY A 216 0.31 -19.70 5.87
C GLY A 216 1.57 -19.51 6.67
N TYR A 217 1.81 -20.51 7.50
CA TYR A 217 2.95 -20.59 8.40
C TYR A 217 3.77 -21.82 8.07
N THR A 218 5.07 -21.65 8.01
CA THR A 218 6.03 -22.74 7.87
C THR A 218 6.76 -22.91 9.19
N ILE A 219 6.68 -24.11 9.78
CA ILE A 219 7.37 -24.46 11.01
C ILE A 219 8.57 -25.33 10.63
N ASP A 220 9.77 -24.85 10.90
CA ASP A 220 11.01 -25.57 10.59
C ASP A 220 11.17 -26.77 11.51
N ASN A 221 11.24 -27.98 10.94
CA ASN A 221 11.56 -29.21 11.63
C ASN A 221 12.98 -29.65 11.25
N LYS A 222 13.95 -29.48 12.13
CA LYS A 222 15.37 -29.78 11.91
C LYS A 222 15.70 -31.21 11.44
N LEU A 223 14.78 -32.15 11.64
CA LEU A 223 14.98 -33.58 11.38
C LEU A 223 13.98 -34.19 10.40
N TRP A 224 12.95 -33.42 9.96
CA TRP A 224 11.84 -33.92 9.14
C TRP A 224 11.38 -32.79 8.19
N PHE A 225 10.41 -33.08 7.31
CA PHE A 225 9.85 -32.10 6.42
C PHE A 225 9.21 -30.95 7.22
N ASP A 226 9.34 -29.71 6.70
CA ASP A 226 8.70 -28.54 7.27
C ASP A 226 7.17 -28.73 7.33
N GLN A 227 6.59 -28.34 8.45
CA GLN A 227 5.13 -28.39 8.59
C GLN A 227 4.54 -27.07 8.08
N HIS A 228 3.60 -27.17 7.14
CA HIS A 228 2.82 -26.04 6.66
C HIS A 228 1.46 -26.00 7.35
N VAL A 229 1.06 -24.81 7.82
CA VAL A 229 -0.26 -24.51 8.36
C VAL A 229 -0.88 -23.45 7.47
N GLU A 230 -2.10 -23.70 6.97
CA GLU A 230 -2.81 -22.78 6.08
C GLU A 230 -3.02 -21.40 6.71
N GLY A 231 -2.98 -20.38 5.86
CA GLY A 231 -3.20 -19.02 6.25
C GLY A 231 -4.65 -18.57 6.05
N GLU A 232 -4.94 -17.42 6.62
CA GLU A 232 -6.28 -16.85 6.60
C GLU A 232 -6.26 -15.31 6.55
N TYR A 233 -7.44 -14.70 6.42
CA TYR A 233 -7.61 -13.29 6.69
C TYR A 233 -7.62 -13.05 8.21
N LEU A 234 -6.70 -12.20 8.66
CA LEU A 234 -6.62 -11.75 10.05
C LEU A 234 -7.51 -10.54 10.30
N PHE A 235 -7.66 -9.70 9.27
CA PHE A 235 -8.52 -8.53 9.26
C PHE A 235 -9.04 -8.30 7.84
N ARG A 236 -10.30 -7.89 7.72
CA ARG A 236 -10.87 -7.40 6.47
C ARG A 236 -12.08 -6.53 6.78
N ASP A 237 -12.03 -5.26 6.35
CA ASP A 237 -13.14 -4.33 6.53
C ASP A 237 -13.08 -3.20 5.50
N THR A 238 -14.17 -2.46 5.40
CA THR A 238 -14.29 -1.26 4.57
C THR A 238 -14.60 -0.06 5.44
N LEU A 239 -13.76 0.95 5.35
CA LEU A 239 -13.94 2.24 6.02
C LEU A 239 -14.43 3.27 5.02
N VAL A 240 -15.40 4.08 5.44
CA VAL A 240 -15.73 5.35 4.78
C VAL A 240 -15.03 6.46 5.54
N VAL A 241 -14.11 7.15 4.87
CA VAL A 241 -13.36 8.27 5.44
C VAL A 241 -13.91 9.59 4.91
N ARG A 242 -14.14 10.54 5.81
CA ARG A 242 -14.65 11.88 5.52
C ARG A 242 -13.66 12.90 6.03
N ILE A 243 -13.19 13.77 5.16
CA ILE A 243 -12.24 14.85 5.47
C ILE A 243 -12.92 16.18 5.15
N THR A 244 -13.16 16.98 6.18
CA THR A 244 -13.81 18.29 6.08
C THR A 244 -12.80 19.38 6.37
N LEU A 245 -12.67 20.34 5.47
CA LEU A 245 -11.84 21.53 5.67
C LEU A 245 -12.49 22.44 6.74
N ARG A 246 -11.74 22.77 7.78
CA ARG A 246 -12.12 23.70 8.84
C ARG A 246 -11.88 25.15 8.41
N GLU A 247 -12.49 26.09 9.12
CA GLU A 247 -12.30 27.53 8.85
C GLU A 247 -10.89 28.03 9.20
N ASP A 248 -10.24 27.38 10.19
CA ASP A 248 -8.85 27.66 10.57
C ASP A 248 -7.79 27.06 9.65
N GLY A 249 -8.22 26.42 8.55
CA GLY A 249 -7.34 25.72 7.61
C GLY A 249 -6.96 24.30 7.98
N GLY A 250 -7.34 23.83 9.16
CA GLY A 250 -7.16 22.44 9.60
C GLY A 250 -8.20 21.49 8.99
N TRP A 251 -8.12 20.23 9.40
CA TRP A 251 -8.99 19.17 8.92
C TRP A 251 -9.76 18.54 10.09
N ASN A 252 -11.03 18.20 9.82
CA ASN A 252 -11.79 17.25 10.62
C ASN A 252 -11.86 15.94 9.86
N LEU A 253 -11.34 14.87 10.44
CA LEU A 253 -11.42 13.54 9.90
C LEU A 253 -12.44 12.72 10.69
N ARG A 254 -13.35 12.07 9.96
CA ARG A 254 -14.30 11.09 10.51
C ARG A 254 -14.20 9.80 9.75
N HIS A 255 -14.42 8.69 10.43
CA HIS A 255 -14.51 7.38 9.79
C HIS A 255 -15.74 6.60 10.25
N LEU A 256 -16.18 5.68 9.39
CA LEU A 256 -17.25 4.72 9.67
C LEU A 256 -16.85 3.38 9.05
N PHE A 257 -16.95 2.31 9.80
CA PHE A 257 -16.85 0.96 9.25
C PHE A 257 -18.16 0.58 8.55
N ALA A 258 -18.06 -0.16 7.44
CA ALA A 258 -19.23 -0.51 6.62
C ALA A 258 -20.28 -1.33 7.39
N ASP A 259 -19.82 -2.19 8.30
CA ASP A 259 -20.70 -3.04 9.11
C ASP A 259 -21.25 -2.34 10.37
N ALA A 260 -20.82 -1.12 10.65
CA ALA A 260 -21.31 -0.38 11.79
C ALA A 260 -22.77 0.02 11.58
N ARG A 261 -23.67 -0.61 12.31
CA ARG A 261 -25.10 -0.22 12.41
C ARG A 261 -25.26 1.08 13.22
N SER A 262 -24.62 2.14 12.76
CA SER A 262 -24.73 3.43 13.41
C SER A 262 -25.94 4.17 12.84
N SER A 263 -26.87 4.49 13.70
CA SER A 263 -27.96 5.43 13.43
C SER A 263 -27.44 6.87 13.18
N GLU A 264 -26.19 7.14 13.49
CA GLU A 264 -25.51 8.40 13.23
C GLU A 264 -24.73 8.35 11.92
N ASN A 265 -25.31 8.89 10.88
CA ASN A 265 -24.79 8.95 9.50
C ASN A 265 -23.48 9.75 9.34
N THR A 266 -22.86 10.20 10.42
CA THR A 266 -21.68 11.11 10.41
C THR A 266 -20.35 10.43 10.67
N GLY A 267 -20.32 9.27 11.30
CA GLY A 267 -19.10 8.53 11.67
C GLY A 267 -18.37 9.10 12.89
N THR A 268 -17.36 8.38 13.37
CA THR A 268 -16.55 8.74 14.56
C THR A 268 -15.53 9.82 14.19
N LEU A 269 -15.48 10.89 14.97
CA LEU A 269 -14.44 11.93 14.84
C LEU A 269 -13.11 11.41 15.36
N VAL A 270 -12.04 11.64 14.60
CA VAL A 270 -10.66 11.31 14.98
C VAL A 270 -9.94 12.61 15.31
N ALA A 271 -9.37 12.69 16.50
CA ALA A 271 -8.50 13.81 16.87
C ALA A 271 -7.12 13.65 16.17
N PRO A 272 -6.49 14.73 15.72
CA PRO A 272 -5.13 14.67 15.23
C PRO A 272 -4.16 14.35 16.37
N GLU A 273 -3.14 13.54 16.10
CA GLU A 273 -2.01 13.28 16.97
C GLU A 273 -1.02 14.47 16.95
N GLY A 274 0.00 14.45 17.82
CA GLY A 274 0.98 15.52 17.94
C GLY A 274 1.83 15.72 16.65
N ASP A 275 1.91 14.72 15.79
CA ASP A 275 2.57 14.78 14.49
C ASP A 275 1.61 15.19 13.33
N GLY A 276 0.35 15.50 13.64
CA GLY A 276 -0.68 15.86 12.67
C GLY A 276 -1.30 14.67 11.94
N SER A 277 -0.96 13.43 12.31
CA SER A 277 -1.60 12.23 11.77
C SER A 277 -2.94 11.96 12.48
N TYR A 278 -3.77 11.14 11.84
CA TYR A 278 -5.05 10.67 12.36
C TYR A 278 -4.97 9.16 12.56
N ALA A 279 -5.09 8.70 13.80
CA ALA A 279 -4.98 7.30 14.19
C ALA A 279 -6.36 6.64 14.29
N ILE A 280 -6.60 5.60 13.50
CA ILE A 280 -7.82 4.81 13.50
C ILE A 280 -7.46 3.41 13.99
N PRO A 281 -7.94 2.99 15.18
CA PRO A 281 -7.70 1.65 15.69
C PRO A 281 -8.44 0.60 14.85
N LEU A 282 -7.76 -0.49 14.54
CA LEU A 282 -8.28 -1.64 13.83
C LEU A 282 -8.11 -2.88 14.70
N ALA A 283 -9.17 -3.66 14.83
CA ALA A 283 -9.14 -4.91 15.57
C ALA A 283 -10.04 -5.95 14.91
N SER A 284 -9.73 -7.22 15.09
CA SER A 284 -10.61 -8.31 14.70
C SER A 284 -10.87 -9.26 15.87
N GLU A 285 -11.97 -10.00 15.80
CA GLU A 285 -12.32 -11.06 16.77
C GLU A 285 -11.23 -12.14 16.89
N LYS A 286 -10.40 -12.29 15.86
CA LYS A 286 -9.26 -13.21 15.86
C LYS A 286 -8.05 -12.73 16.65
N GLY A 287 -8.10 -11.52 17.22
CA GLY A 287 -7.00 -10.95 18.01
C GLY A 287 -5.98 -10.15 17.19
N PHE A 288 -6.24 -9.87 15.92
CA PHE A 288 -5.44 -8.89 15.18
C PHE A 288 -5.68 -7.50 15.75
N ALA A 289 -4.60 -6.72 15.92
CA ALA A 289 -4.69 -5.32 16.32
C ALA A 289 -3.66 -4.49 15.57
N ALA A 290 -4.09 -3.35 15.05
CA ALA A 290 -3.26 -2.40 14.33
C ALA A 290 -3.82 -0.99 14.44
N THR A 291 -3.04 0.01 14.05
CA THR A 291 -3.46 1.39 13.90
C THR A 291 -3.25 1.82 12.45
N LEU A 292 -4.33 2.21 11.77
CA LEU A 292 -4.26 2.89 10.50
C LEU A 292 -3.96 4.36 10.76
N LYS A 293 -2.80 4.83 10.33
CA LYS A 293 -2.42 6.24 10.39
C LYS A 293 -2.65 6.91 9.05
N LEU A 294 -3.45 7.98 9.05
CA LEU A 294 -3.70 8.81 7.89
C LEU A 294 -3.04 10.18 8.08
N ILE A 295 -2.23 10.58 7.11
CA ILE A 295 -1.63 11.93 7.08
C ILE A 295 -2.33 12.70 5.98
N VAL A 296 -2.94 13.84 6.35
CA VAL A 296 -3.69 14.72 5.43
C VAL A 296 -2.90 16.00 5.24
N GLN A 297 -2.51 16.26 4.00
CA GLN A 297 -1.66 17.40 3.65
C GLN A 297 -2.31 18.25 2.54
N ARG A 298 -2.30 19.56 2.72
CA ARG A 298 -2.64 20.49 1.66
C ARG A 298 -1.43 20.68 0.73
N ARG A 299 -1.69 20.83 -0.56
CA ARG A 299 -0.68 21.07 -1.59
C ARG A 299 -0.72 22.49 -2.13
#